data_e44453fc412b43e8aef6e149d502e4ec
#
_entry.id   e44453fc412b43e8aef6e149d502e4ec
#
_cell.length_a   1.000
_cell.length_b   1.000
_cell.length_c   1.000
_cell.angle_alpha   90.00
_cell.angle_beta   90.00
_cell.angle_gamma   90.00
#
_symmetry.space_group_name_H-M   'P 1'
#
loop_
_entity.id
_entity.type
_entity.pdbx_description
1 polymer ?
#
loop_
_entity_poly.entity_id
_entity_poly.type
_entity_poly.pdbx_seq_one_letter_code
_entity_poly.pdbx_strand_id
1 'polypeptide(L)'
;MAEYYLQTKDLAVGYQGKALIHDINFGICKGEIVTLIGPNGSGKSTILKSITRQLRLVGGKVFFDDTSLTNISYKELSSRMAVVLTERIRTELMTCHDIVATGRYPYTGRLGILTAEDERIVDEAMAAVHAQEIGNRDFNAISD
;
A
#
# COMPACT_ATOMS: atom_id res chain seq x y z
N MET A 1 -4.05 27.66 -3.82
CA MET A 1 -2.94 26.67 -3.87
C MET A 1 -3.59 25.32 -4.11
N ALA A 2 -3.02 24.46 -4.97
CA ALA A 2 -3.55 23.11 -5.15
C ALA A 2 -3.41 22.35 -3.83
N GLU A 3 -4.49 21.74 -3.35
CA GLU A 3 -4.52 20.93 -2.14
C GLU A 3 -4.10 19.50 -2.53
N TYR A 4 -2.82 19.19 -2.33
CA TYR A 4 -2.29 17.88 -2.66
C TYR A 4 -2.66 16.85 -1.59
N TYR A 5 -3.20 15.73 -2.02
CA TYR A 5 -3.43 14.56 -1.15
C TYR A 5 -2.12 13.82 -0.84
N LEU A 6 -1.22 13.72 -1.83
CA LEU A 6 0.15 13.24 -1.64
C LEU A 6 1.10 14.27 -2.26
N GLN A 7 2.16 14.63 -1.55
CA GLN A 7 3.19 15.54 -2.04
C GLN A 7 4.58 15.04 -1.66
N THR A 8 5.53 15.19 -2.58
CA THR A 8 6.97 14.98 -2.29
C THR A 8 7.71 16.30 -2.35
N LYS A 9 8.69 16.50 -1.46
CA LYS A 9 9.59 17.65 -1.46
C LYS A 9 11.03 17.18 -1.36
N ASP A 10 11.80 17.48 -2.40
CA ASP A 10 13.23 17.16 -2.55
C ASP A 10 13.51 15.69 -2.21
N LEU A 11 12.56 14.80 -2.58
CA LEU A 11 12.61 13.41 -2.21
C LEU A 11 13.80 12.72 -2.87
N ALA A 12 14.61 12.05 -2.06
CA ALA A 12 15.68 11.18 -2.50
C ALA A 12 15.38 9.74 -2.08
N VAL A 13 15.42 8.82 -3.04
CA VAL A 13 15.11 7.41 -2.84
C VAL A 13 16.28 6.52 -3.26
N GLY A 14 16.43 5.37 -2.58
CA GLY A 14 17.51 4.45 -2.86
C GLY A 14 17.61 3.35 -1.83
N TYR A 15 18.78 2.73 -1.75
CA TYR A 15 19.03 1.59 -0.87
C TYR A 15 20.23 1.83 0.03
N GLN A 16 20.19 1.31 1.25
CA GLN A 16 21.30 1.37 2.23
C GLN A 16 21.86 2.79 2.44
N GLY A 17 20.98 3.81 2.43
CA GLY A 17 21.38 5.20 2.60
C GLY A 17 22.02 5.84 1.37
N LYS A 18 22.16 5.13 0.25
CA LYS A 18 22.64 5.66 -1.03
C LYS A 18 21.47 6.01 -1.92
N ALA A 19 21.40 7.28 -2.33
CA ALA A 19 20.35 7.72 -3.22
C ALA A 19 20.60 7.21 -4.65
N LEU A 20 19.57 6.66 -5.23
CA LEU A 20 19.50 6.25 -6.64
C LEU A 20 18.91 7.39 -7.49
N ILE A 21 17.93 8.09 -6.94
CA ILE A 21 17.23 9.19 -7.59
C ILE A 21 17.10 10.32 -6.56
N HIS A 22 17.30 11.55 -7.03
CA HIS A 22 17.22 12.77 -6.24
C HIS A 22 16.17 13.73 -6.79
N ASP A 23 15.87 14.76 -6.02
CA ASP A 23 15.10 15.93 -6.43
C ASP A 23 13.70 15.58 -6.99
N ILE A 24 13.06 14.54 -6.42
CA ILE A 24 11.73 14.12 -6.83
C ILE A 24 10.72 15.05 -6.17
N ASN A 25 10.10 15.90 -6.99
CA ASN A 25 9.08 16.87 -6.57
C ASN A 25 7.83 16.69 -7.41
N PHE A 26 6.76 16.19 -6.81
CA PHE A 26 5.44 16.12 -7.43
C PHE A 26 4.34 16.16 -6.38
N GLY A 27 3.13 16.43 -6.83
CA GLY A 27 1.92 16.36 -6.00
C GLY A 27 0.81 15.64 -6.74
N ILE A 28 -0.04 14.97 -6.00
CA ILE A 28 -1.22 14.25 -6.48
C ILE A 28 -2.43 14.78 -5.73
N CYS A 29 -3.44 15.29 -6.44
CA CYS A 29 -4.70 15.70 -5.86
C CYS A 29 -5.66 14.50 -5.70
N LYS A 30 -6.72 14.66 -4.90
CA LYS A 30 -7.76 13.64 -4.79
C LYS A 30 -8.43 13.41 -6.15
N GLY A 31 -8.64 12.14 -6.51
CA GLY A 31 -9.26 11.75 -7.78
C GLY A 31 -8.32 11.70 -8.98
N GLU A 32 -7.04 12.04 -8.83
CA GLU A 32 -6.07 11.94 -9.91
C GLU A 32 -5.47 10.52 -10.01
N ILE A 33 -5.15 10.14 -11.25
CA ILE A 33 -4.38 8.94 -11.57
C ILE A 33 -3.02 9.39 -12.11
N VAL A 34 -1.96 8.96 -11.44
CA VAL A 34 -0.58 9.26 -11.84
C VAL A 34 0.13 7.97 -12.25
N THR A 35 0.77 7.98 -13.41
CA THR A 35 1.50 6.84 -13.95
C THR A 35 3.00 7.17 -14.02
N LEU A 36 3.83 6.28 -13.45
CA LEU A 36 5.29 6.35 -13.58
C LEU A 36 5.73 5.56 -14.81
N ILE A 37 6.27 6.24 -15.81
CA ILE A 37 6.74 5.64 -17.05
C ILE A 37 8.27 5.76 -17.12
N GLY A 38 8.91 4.75 -17.67
CA GLY A 38 10.36 4.73 -17.87
C GLY A 38 10.89 3.31 -18.08
N PRO A 39 12.14 3.15 -18.51
CA PRO A 39 12.77 1.85 -18.74
C PRO A 39 12.90 1.03 -17.47
N ASN A 40 13.19 -0.27 -17.61
CA ASN A 40 13.49 -1.13 -16.46
C ASN A 40 14.77 -0.63 -15.77
N GLY A 41 14.78 -0.66 -14.45
CA GLY A 41 15.91 -0.15 -13.67
C GLY A 41 15.91 1.37 -13.43
N SER A 42 14.96 2.14 -13.99
CA SER A 42 14.90 3.60 -13.78
C SER A 42 14.46 4.03 -12.38
N GLY A 43 14.19 3.08 -11.47
CA GLY A 43 13.84 3.37 -10.08
C GLY A 43 12.36 3.58 -9.80
N LYS A 44 11.45 3.33 -10.74
CA LYS A 44 9.99 3.44 -10.53
C LYS A 44 9.50 2.70 -9.28
N SER A 45 9.88 1.42 -9.16
CA SER A 45 9.53 0.60 -7.99
C SER A 45 10.17 1.12 -6.70
N THR A 46 11.36 1.73 -6.78
CA THR A 46 12.03 2.33 -5.62
C THR A 46 11.26 3.55 -5.14
N ILE A 47 10.78 4.40 -6.05
CA ILE A 47 9.92 5.54 -5.71
C ILE A 47 8.63 5.04 -5.04
N LEU A 48 7.92 4.09 -5.67
CA LEU A 48 6.68 3.53 -5.11
C LEU A 48 6.89 2.91 -3.73
N LYS A 49 7.93 2.07 -3.57
CA LYS A 49 8.27 1.47 -2.27
C LYS A 49 8.62 2.51 -1.20
N SER A 50 9.22 3.63 -1.59
CA SER A 50 9.57 4.71 -0.67
C SER A 50 8.35 5.52 -0.22
N ILE A 51 7.46 5.91 -1.14
CA ILE A 51 6.24 6.66 -0.79
C ILE A 51 5.21 5.81 -0.04
N THR A 52 5.27 4.47 -0.18
CA THR A 52 4.44 3.52 0.57
C THR A 52 5.08 3.04 1.88
N ARG A 53 6.23 3.62 2.29
CA ARG A 53 7.01 3.25 3.50
C ARG A 53 7.53 1.82 3.53
N GLN A 54 7.60 1.13 2.41
CA GLN A 54 8.28 -0.17 2.31
C GLN A 54 9.81 0.00 2.28
N LEU A 55 10.29 1.15 1.82
CA LEU A 55 11.69 1.56 1.90
C LEU A 55 11.82 2.86 2.69
N ARG A 56 12.91 2.97 3.46
CA ARG A 56 13.28 4.24 4.11
C ARG A 56 13.64 5.28 3.07
N LEU A 57 13.19 6.51 3.30
CA LEU A 57 13.63 7.66 2.53
C LEU A 57 15.14 7.87 2.76
N VAL A 58 15.88 8.21 1.71
CA VAL A 58 17.28 8.59 1.80
C VAL A 58 17.38 10.08 2.11
N GLY A 59 16.47 10.90 1.58
CA GLY A 59 16.36 12.32 1.84
C GLY A 59 15.01 12.88 1.44
N GLY A 60 14.79 14.15 1.73
CA GLY A 60 13.56 14.85 1.44
C GLY A 60 12.38 14.44 2.32
N LYS A 61 11.18 14.77 1.86
CA LYS A 61 9.95 14.51 2.63
C LYS A 61 8.82 14.05 1.71
N VAL A 62 7.95 13.23 2.26
CA VAL A 62 6.65 12.85 1.67
C VAL A 62 5.56 13.29 2.63
N PHE A 63 4.53 13.90 2.11
CA PHE A 63 3.35 14.35 2.87
C PHE A 63 2.12 13.62 2.37
N PHE A 64 1.28 13.25 3.29
CA PHE A 64 -0.07 12.76 3.08
C PHE A 64 -1.04 13.71 3.77
N ASP A 65 -1.90 14.37 2.99
CA ASP A 65 -2.90 15.30 3.52
C ASP A 65 -2.25 16.28 4.52
N ASP A 66 -1.18 16.97 4.07
CA ASP A 66 -0.29 17.89 4.81
C ASP A 66 0.48 17.30 6.01
N THR A 67 0.26 16.04 6.33
CA THR A 67 1.00 15.36 7.41
C THR A 67 2.23 14.65 6.84
N SER A 68 3.41 14.90 7.43
CA SER A 68 4.62 14.16 7.03
C SER A 68 4.44 12.66 7.22
N LEU A 69 4.77 11.89 6.18
CA LEU A 69 4.69 10.42 6.19
C LEU A 69 5.42 9.77 7.38
N THR A 70 6.48 10.39 7.87
CA THR A 70 7.23 9.93 9.05
C THR A 70 6.46 10.08 10.36
N ASN A 71 5.49 10.98 10.41
CA ASN A 71 4.69 11.27 11.59
C ASN A 71 3.37 10.48 11.64
N ILE A 72 2.99 9.84 10.53
CA ILE A 72 1.79 9.00 10.47
C ILE A 72 2.12 7.62 11.04
N SER A 73 1.30 7.09 11.93
CA SER A 73 1.47 5.72 12.42
C SER A 73 1.21 4.70 11.29
N TYR A 74 1.77 3.49 11.40
CA TYR A 74 1.48 2.43 10.41
C TYR A 74 0.00 2.08 10.36
N LYS A 75 -0.67 2.04 11.50
CA LYS A 75 -2.11 1.77 11.60
C LYS A 75 -2.93 2.84 10.86
N GLU A 76 -2.58 4.10 11.02
CA GLU A 76 -3.25 5.20 10.34
C GLU A 76 -2.96 5.19 8.84
N LEU A 77 -1.71 4.95 8.44
CA LEU A 77 -1.34 4.88 7.03
C LEU A 77 -2.09 3.76 6.31
N SER A 78 -2.18 2.58 6.92
CA SER A 78 -2.88 1.42 6.34
C SER A 78 -4.40 1.60 6.25
N SER A 79 -5.01 2.51 7.01
CA SER A 79 -6.41 2.88 6.83
C SER A 79 -6.65 3.88 5.69
N ARG A 80 -5.59 4.51 5.17
CA ARG A 80 -5.65 5.55 4.13
C ARG A 80 -5.04 5.13 2.81
N MET A 81 -4.22 4.08 2.80
CA MET A 81 -3.45 3.63 1.64
C MET A 81 -3.59 2.13 1.44
N ALA A 82 -3.95 1.73 0.23
CA ALA A 82 -3.86 0.35 -0.24
C ALA A 82 -2.72 0.23 -1.25
N VAL A 83 -2.01 -0.89 -1.23
CA VAL A 83 -0.89 -1.17 -2.14
C VAL A 83 -1.09 -2.54 -2.78
N VAL A 84 -1.07 -2.57 -4.12
CA VAL A 84 -1.03 -3.83 -4.88
C VAL A 84 0.42 -4.10 -5.25
N LEU A 85 0.94 -5.22 -4.78
CA LEU A 85 2.31 -5.64 -5.05
C LEU A 85 2.36 -6.49 -6.32
N THR A 86 3.47 -6.38 -7.07
CA THR A 86 3.75 -7.25 -8.21
C THR A 86 4.33 -8.60 -7.79
N GLU A 87 4.87 -8.66 -6.57
CA GLU A 87 5.40 -9.90 -5.99
C GLU A 87 4.27 -10.70 -5.36
N ARG A 88 4.19 -12.00 -5.68
CA ARG A 88 3.19 -12.88 -5.08
C ARG A 88 3.49 -13.07 -3.59
N ILE A 89 2.51 -12.76 -2.76
CA ILE A 89 2.57 -13.05 -1.33
C ILE A 89 2.52 -14.58 -1.16
N ARG A 90 3.50 -15.14 -0.46
CA ARG A 90 3.47 -16.54 -0.03
C ARG A 90 3.09 -16.56 1.44
N THR A 91 2.06 -17.31 1.76
CA THR A 91 1.56 -17.45 3.13
C THR A 91 1.48 -18.94 3.46
N GLU A 92 1.64 -19.29 4.72
CA GLU A 92 1.41 -20.64 5.19
C GLU A 92 0.00 -20.75 5.78
N LEU A 93 -0.76 -21.75 5.34
CA LEU A 93 -2.07 -22.13 5.92
C LEU A 93 -3.15 -21.00 5.89
N MET A 94 -3.07 -20.07 4.95
CA MET A 94 -4.09 -19.03 4.80
C MET A 94 -4.99 -19.31 3.59
N THR A 95 -6.28 -19.15 3.80
CA THR A 95 -7.27 -19.17 2.72
C THR A 95 -7.29 -17.83 1.97
N CYS A 96 -7.96 -17.79 0.83
CA CYS A 96 -8.18 -16.52 0.11
C CYS A 96 -8.96 -15.52 0.95
N HIS A 97 -9.96 -16.01 1.70
CA HIS A 97 -10.72 -15.19 2.64
C HIS A 97 -9.82 -14.59 3.72
N ASP A 98 -8.91 -15.38 4.33
CA ASP A 98 -7.99 -14.89 5.35
C ASP A 98 -7.08 -13.78 4.81
N ILE A 99 -6.60 -13.91 3.56
CA ILE A 99 -5.79 -12.87 2.91
C ILE A 99 -6.58 -11.57 2.77
N VAL A 100 -7.82 -11.63 2.27
CA VAL A 100 -8.68 -10.43 2.13
C VAL A 100 -8.98 -9.84 3.50
N ALA A 101 -9.22 -10.69 4.51
CA ALA A 101 -9.48 -10.29 5.89
C ALA A 101 -8.31 -9.53 6.53
N THR A 102 -7.05 -9.76 6.09
CA THR A 102 -5.91 -8.95 6.57
C THR A 102 -6.08 -7.46 6.31
N GLY A 103 -6.84 -7.09 5.27
CA GLY A 103 -7.17 -5.69 4.97
C GLY A 103 -7.99 -5.00 6.08
N ARG A 104 -8.57 -5.77 6.99
CA ARG A 104 -9.34 -5.24 8.13
C ARG A 104 -8.49 -4.98 9.38
N TYR A 105 -7.22 -5.43 9.45
CA TYR A 105 -6.36 -5.23 10.61
C TYR A 105 -6.24 -3.78 11.11
N PRO A 106 -6.20 -2.74 10.26
CA PRO A 106 -6.19 -1.36 10.74
C PRO A 106 -7.40 -0.99 11.59
N TYR A 107 -8.51 -1.68 11.41
CA TYR A 107 -9.81 -1.39 12.04
C TYR A 107 -10.10 -2.31 13.22
N THR A 108 -9.41 -3.43 13.34
CA THR A 108 -9.56 -4.36 14.46
C THR A 108 -8.83 -3.89 15.72
N GLY A 109 -9.21 -4.46 16.88
CA GLY A 109 -8.51 -4.26 18.15
C GLY A 109 -7.15 -4.97 18.20
N ARG A 110 -6.53 -4.97 19.41
CA ARG A 110 -5.21 -5.57 19.65
C ARG A 110 -5.13 -7.07 19.34
N LEU A 111 -6.24 -7.78 19.41
CA LEU A 111 -6.30 -9.23 19.16
C LEU A 111 -6.58 -9.58 17.69
N GLY A 112 -6.81 -8.59 16.82
CA GLY A 112 -7.10 -8.82 15.41
C GLY A 112 -8.44 -9.56 15.15
N ILE A 113 -9.34 -9.62 16.14
CA ILE A 113 -10.62 -10.32 16.00
C ILE A 113 -11.53 -9.50 15.11
N LEU A 114 -12.05 -10.13 14.05
CA LEU A 114 -13.01 -9.53 13.15
C LEU A 114 -14.39 -9.45 13.82
N THR A 115 -15.06 -8.35 13.60
CA THR A 115 -16.47 -8.18 13.95
C THR A 115 -17.36 -8.69 12.81
N ALA A 116 -18.66 -8.83 13.05
CA ALA A 116 -19.62 -9.17 11.98
C ALA A 116 -19.61 -8.15 10.84
N GLU A 117 -19.33 -6.88 11.14
CA GLU A 117 -19.20 -5.83 10.14
C GLU A 117 -17.93 -5.99 9.32
N ASP A 118 -16.81 -6.39 9.95
CA ASP A 118 -15.56 -6.67 9.23
C ASP A 118 -15.74 -7.85 8.26
N GLU A 119 -16.39 -8.93 8.70
CA GLU A 119 -16.71 -10.09 7.85
C GLU A 119 -17.58 -9.69 6.66
N ARG A 120 -18.62 -8.88 6.87
CA ARG A 120 -19.46 -8.37 5.79
C ARG A 120 -18.64 -7.58 4.75
N ILE A 121 -17.70 -6.75 5.19
CA ILE A 121 -16.83 -5.97 4.31
C ILE A 121 -15.87 -6.88 3.53
N VAL A 122 -15.36 -7.95 4.15
CA VAL A 122 -14.54 -8.96 3.48
C VAL A 122 -15.33 -9.66 2.39
N ASP A 123 -16.55 -10.11 2.68
CA ASP A 123 -17.42 -10.75 1.71
C ASP A 123 -17.77 -9.84 0.53
N GLU A 124 -18.06 -8.57 0.80
CA GLU A 124 -18.30 -7.55 -0.22
C GLU A 124 -17.07 -7.31 -1.11
N ALA A 125 -15.88 -7.27 -0.51
CA ALA A 125 -14.62 -7.10 -1.26
C ALA A 125 -14.37 -8.31 -2.17
N MET A 126 -14.61 -9.53 -1.68
CA MET A 126 -14.50 -10.75 -2.48
C MET A 126 -15.54 -10.79 -3.61
N ALA A 127 -16.77 -10.34 -3.34
CA ALA A 127 -17.81 -10.24 -4.36
C ALA A 127 -17.45 -9.26 -5.47
N ALA A 128 -16.84 -8.12 -5.12
CA ALA A 128 -16.45 -7.09 -6.07
C ALA A 128 -15.43 -7.57 -7.11
N VAL A 129 -14.65 -8.61 -6.78
CA VAL A 129 -13.66 -9.22 -7.70
C VAL A 129 -14.06 -10.64 -8.14
N HIS A 130 -15.29 -11.06 -7.89
CA HIS A 130 -15.84 -12.39 -8.24
C HIS A 130 -15.04 -13.57 -7.66
N ALA A 131 -14.52 -13.41 -6.44
CA ALA A 131 -13.65 -14.38 -5.76
C ALA A 131 -14.37 -15.22 -4.68
N GLN A 132 -15.70 -15.13 -4.54
CA GLN A 132 -16.44 -15.80 -3.46
C GLN A 132 -16.24 -17.32 -3.47
N GLU A 133 -16.28 -17.94 -4.65
CA GLU A 133 -16.18 -19.40 -4.79
C GLU A 133 -14.82 -19.97 -4.37
N ILE A 134 -13.78 -19.13 -4.36
CA ILE A 134 -12.43 -19.54 -3.97
C ILE A 134 -12.09 -19.15 -2.53
N GLY A 135 -13.02 -18.54 -1.79
CA GLY A 135 -12.76 -18.00 -0.44
C GLY A 135 -12.11 -19.00 0.50
N ASN A 136 -12.57 -20.23 0.51
CA ASN A 136 -12.07 -21.31 1.38
C ASN A 136 -10.88 -22.08 0.80
N ARG A 137 -10.38 -21.72 -0.38
CA ARG A 137 -9.20 -22.38 -0.96
C ARG A 137 -7.91 -21.84 -0.36
N ASP A 138 -6.91 -22.71 -0.27
CA ASP A 138 -5.55 -22.29 0.07
C ASP A 138 -5.07 -21.23 -0.94
N PHE A 139 -4.64 -20.08 -0.43
CA PHE A 139 -4.19 -18.96 -1.26
C PHE A 139 -3.02 -19.32 -2.17
N ASN A 140 -2.13 -20.23 -1.74
CA ASN A 140 -1.02 -20.66 -2.58
C ASN A 140 -1.43 -21.64 -3.70
N ALA A 141 -2.61 -22.24 -3.58
CA ALA A 141 -3.12 -23.23 -4.55
C ALA A 141 -3.94 -22.61 -5.69
N ILE A 142 -4.22 -21.30 -5.63
CA ILE A 142 -4.85 -20.59 -6.73
C ILE A 142 -3.82 -20.13 -7.75
N SER A 143 -4.13 -20.37 -9.03
CA SER A 143 -3.36 -19.79 -10.14
C SER A 143 -3.78 -18.33 -10.36
N ASP A 144 -2.86 -17.55 -10.91
CA ASP A 144 -3.10 -16.19 -11.38
C ASP A 144 -4.16 -16.18 -12.49
#